data_1d850563df1d3c92d4b86faf5082633c
#
_entry.id   1d850563df1d3c92d4b86faf5082633c
#
_cell.length_a   1.000
_cell.length_b   1.000
_cell.length_c   1.000
_cell.angle_alpha   90.00
_cell.angle_beta   90.00
_cell.angle_gamma   90.00
#
_symmetry.space_group_name_H-M   'P 1'
#
loop_
_entity.id
_entity.type
_entity.pdbx_description
1 polymer ?
#
loop_
_entity_poly.entity_id
_entity_poly.type
_entity_poly.pdbx_seq_one_letter_code
_entity_poly.pdbx_strand_id
1 'polypeptide(L)'
;AMQIMLKHAPVATRSDRMAWYAEAIRRQNAVGITEVHLMDGNLDTVDIMRELEEQANLKLRILLHHFVYPYTSIEEVEAMMQTHNLKGLRWQADGVKFMLDGVIDTGTAWLEHPDSQGAGTEPMWPELSLYHQRARQFHDAGFRIATHAIGDRAVREVLDVYEGLPGGSNGRHRIEHIETSPDHTIARFKPLKVTASMQPVHVRWLEYDLSDPWSQRLDATQCSHGWRSGDIMSTGALVVLGSDWPVAPFDPRMGMFAAQMRRAHDVSYDGPVGKTRAL
;
A
#
# COMPACT_ATOMS: atom_id res chain seq x y z
N ALA A 1 -0.85 9.80 -17.50
CA ALA A 1 -2.31 9.74 -17.72
C ALA A 1 -3.07 10.38 -16.56
N MET A 2 -2.86 9.97 -15.30
CA MET A 2 -3.58 10.47 -14.12
C MET A 2 -3.55 12.00 -13.99
N GLN A 3 -2.38 12.65 -14.12
CA GLN A 3 -2.25 14.11 -14.03
C GLN A 3 -3.05 14.86 -15.11
N ILE A 4 -3.20 14.27 -16.30
CA ILE A 4 -4.02 14.87 -17.37
C ILE A 4 -5.49 14.79 -16.98
N MET A 5 -5.94 13.66 -16.44
CA MET A 5 -7.33 13.48 -15.99
C MET A 5 -7.67 14.40 -14.82
N LEU A 6 -6.77 14.54 -13.85
CA LEU A 6 -6.99 15.40 -12.67
C LEU A 6 -7.16 16.88 -13.05
N LYS A 7 -6.56 17.37 -14.15
CA LYS A 7 -6.77 18.74 -14.64
C LYS A 7 -8.21 19.02 -15.09
N HIS A 8 -8.96 17.97 -15.42
CA HIS A 8 -10.35 18.07 -15.90
C HIS A 8 -11.35 17.56 -14.86
N ALA A 9 -10.87 17.04 -13.74
CA ALA A 9 -11.76 16.59 -12.66
C ALA A 9 -12.41 17.81 -11.97
N PRO A 10 -13.69 17.72 -11.59
CA PRO A 10 -14.31 18.74 -10.75
C PRO A 10 -13.51 18.94 -9.47
N VAL A 11 -13.26 20.19 -9.11
CA VAL A 11 -12.57 20.52 -7.86
C VAL A 11 -13.57 20.36 -6.71
N ALA A 12 -13.35 19.37 -5.85
CA ALA A 12 -14.15 19.19 -4.65
C ALA A 12 -13.97 20.37 -3.68
N THR A 13 -15.08 20.92 -3.18
CA THR A 13 -15.02 21.92 -2.13
C THR A 13 -14.56 21.29 -0.80
N ARG A 14 -14.14 22.12 0.16
CA ARG A 14 -13.83 21.62 1.51
C ARG A 14 -15.04 20.91 2.13
N SER A 15 -16.25 21.47 1.95
CA SER A 15 -17.49 20.87 2.45
C SER A 15 -17.76 19.49 1.85
N ASP A 16 -17.54 19.33 0.55
CA ASP A 16 -17.68 18.01 -0.12
C ASP A 16 -16.72 16.99 0.48
N ARG A 17 -15.44 17.37 0.66
CA ARG A 17 -14.44 16.47 1.25
C ARG A 17 -14.78 16.09 2.68
N MET A 18 -15.21 17.05 3.51
CA MET A 18 -15.68 16.79 4.86
C MET A 18 -16.83 15.78 4.89
N ALA A 19 -17.83 15.95 4.01
CA ALA A 19 -18.97 15.06 3.90
C ALA A 19 -18.53 13.64 3.45
N TRP A 20 -17.62 13.54 2.48
CA TRP A 20 -17.09 12.25 2.00
C TRP A 20 -16.30 11.50 3.08
N TYR A 21 -15.44 12.19 3.82
CA TYR A 21 -14.72 11.56 4.94
C TYR A 21 -15.68 11.09 6.03
N ALA A 22 -16.66 11.92 6.42
CA ALA A 22 -17.65 11.55 7.44
C ALA A 22 -18.46 10.31 7.01
N GLU A 23 -18.90 10.24 5.76
CA GLU A 23 -19.63 9.09 5.22
C GLU A 23 -18.73 7.86 5.10
N ALA A 24 -17.49 7.98 4.63
CA ALA A 24 -16.54 6.88 4.57
C ALA A 24 -16.28 6.28 5.96
N ILE A 25 -16.06 7.13 6.97
CA ILE A 25 -15.86 6.73 8.36
C ILE A 25 -17.10 5.99 8.89
N ARG A 26 -18.30 6.53 8.64
CA ARG A 26 -19.55 5.89 9.06
C ARG A 26 -19.73 4.51 8.46
N ARG A 27 -19.48 4.36 7.15
CA ARG A 27 -19.59 3.09 6.43
C ARG A 27 -18.58 2.06 6.91
N GLN A 28 -17.33 2.45 7.11
CA GLN A 28 -16.27 1.57 7.60
C GLN A 28 -16.54 1.11 9.05
N ASN A 29 -17.01 2.02 9.88
CA ASN A 29 -17.37 1.69 11.27
C ASN A 29 -18.57 0.73 11.34
N ALA A 30 -19.52 0.81 10.40
CA ALA A 30 -20.69 -0.08 10.34
C ALA A 30 -20.32 -1.56 10.09
N VAL A 31 -19.14 -1.84 9.53
CA VAL A 31 -18.62 -3.22 9.35
C VAL A 31 -17.58 -3.61 10.40
N GLY A 32 -17.45 -2.82 11.49
CA GLY A 32 -16.60 -3.13 12.63
C GLY A 32 -15.16 -2.62 12.53
N ILE A 33 -14.82 -1.82 11.50
CA ILE A 33 -13.49 -1.19 11.43
C ILE A 33 -13.40 -0.10 12.50
N THR A 34 -12.36 -0.14 13.30
CA THR A 34 -12.11 0.80 14.41
C THR A 34 -10.88 1.67 14.20
N GLU A 35 -10.02 1.29 13.26
CA GLU A 35 -8.79 2.02 12.90
C GLU A 35 -8.49 1.86 11.42
N VAL A 36 -7.99 2.91 10.79
CA VAL A 36 -7.51 2.89 9.41
C VAL A 36 -6.19 3.63 9.28
N HIS A 37 -5.37 3.17 8.34
CA HIS A 37 -4.24 3.91 7.83
C HIS A 37 -4.67 4.60 6.54
N LEU A 38 -4.73 5.92 6.56
CA LEU A 38 -5.08 6.73 5.39
C LEU A 38 -3.80 6.97 4.60
N MET A 39 -3.72 6.44 3.37
CA MET A 39 -2.48 6.35 2.59
C MET A 39 -2.33 7.45 1.54
N ASP A 40 -3.35 8.26 1.31
CA ASP A 40 -3.41 9.32 0.30
C ASP A 40 -3.61 10.72 0.90
N GLY A 41 -3.17 10.90 2.15
CA GLY A 41 -3.26 12.16 2.85
C GLY A 41 -2.37 13.26 2.27
N ASN A 42 -2.75 14.49 2.55
CA ASN A 42 -1.99 15.69 2.26
C ASN A 42 -2.11 16.68 3.43
N LEU A 43 -1.48 17.86 3.31
CA LEU A 43 -1.49 18.86 4.38
C LEU A 43 -2.91 19.30 4.79
N ASP A 44 -3.81 19.48 3.82
CA ASP A 44 -5.20 19.85 4.09
C ASP A 44 -5.98 18.74 4.83
N THR A 45 -5.60 17.48 4.64
CA THR A 45 -6.22 16.35 5.34
C THR A 45 -6.03 16.42 6.86
N VAL A 46 -4.92 17.00 7.33
CA VAL A 46 -4.68 17.22 8.77
C VAL A 46 -5.76 18.13 9.37
N ASP A 47 -6.08 19.22 8.68
CA ASP A 47 -7.12 20.16 9.13
C ASP A 47 -8.51 19.55 9.04
N ILE A 48 -8.78 18.73 8.01
CA ILE A 48 -10.04 17.98 7.90
C ILE A 48 -10.21 17.01 9.09
N MET A 49 -9.17 16.27 9.47
CA MET A 49 -9.26 15.36 10.61
C MET A 49 -9.54 16.10 11.93
N ARG A 50 -8.89 17.25 12.13
CA ARG A 50 -9.14 18.11 13.29
C ARG A 50 -10.61 18.55 13.35
N GLU A 51 -11.12 19.09 12.25
CA GLU A 51 -12.49 19.59 12.17
C GLU A 51 -13.53 18.47 12.33
N LEU A 52 -13.31 17.29 11.73
CA LEU A 52 -14.18 16.13 11.92
C LEU A 52 -14.22 15.64 13.38
N GLU A 53 -13.09 15.72 14.08
CA GLU A 53 -13.04 15.38 15.51
C GLU A 53 -13.78 16.40 16.36
N GLU A 54 -13.60 17.70 16.12
CA GLU A 54 -14.31 18.80 16.79
C GLU A 54 -15.84 18.69 16.60
N GLN A 55 -16.29 18.29 15.41
CA GLN A 55 -17.68 18.03 15.11
C GLN A 55 -18.22 16.68 15.63
N ALA A 56 -17.40 15.92 16.36
CA ALA A 56 -17.70 14.57 16.84
C ALA A 56 -18.03 13.54 15.72
N ASN A 57 -17.59 13.80 14.50
CA ASN A 57 -17.80 12.93 13.33
C ASN A 57 -16.67 11.90 13.12
N LEU A 58 -15.54 12.05 13.79
CA LEU A 58 -14.42 11.11 13.72
C LEU A 58 -14.66 9.94 14.68
N LYS A 59 -15.20 8.82 14.17
CA LYS A 59 -15.53 7.60 14.94
C LYS A 59 -14.49 6.48 14.82
N LEU A 60 -13.47 6.65 13.97
CA LEU A 60 -12.34 5.75 13.79
C LEU A 60 -11.06 6.37 14.34
N ARG A 61 -10.08 5.55 14.68
CA ARG A 61 -8.69 6.02 14.78
C ARG A 61 -8.09 6.10 13.38
N ILE A 62 -7.39 7.18 13.07
CA ILE A 62 -6.77 7.42 11.77
C ILE A 62 -5.28 7.69 11.93
N LEU A 63 -4.45 6.84 11.32
CA LEU A 63 -3.06 7.15 11.09
C LEU A 63 -2.91 7.71 9.67
N LEU A 64 -2.63 9.00 9.57
CA LEU A 64 -2.50 9.71 8.31
C LEU A 64 -1.09 9.56 7.77
N HIS A 65 -0.99 9.18 6.50
CA HIS A 65 0.24 9.17 5.73
C HIS A 65 0.14 10.24 4.64
N HIS A 66 1.10 11.17 4.60
CA HIS A 66 1.23 12.11 3.49
C HIS A 66 1.74 11.38 2.24
N PHE A 67 1.09 11.59 1.12
CA PHE A 67 1.54 11.02 -0.14
C PHE A 67 2.68 11.85 -0.74
N VAL A 68 3.82 11.20 -1.02
CA VAL A 68 5.03 11.83 -1.55
C VAL A 68 5.31 11.30 -2.94
N TYR A 69 5.28 12.20 -3.92
CA TYR A 69 5.55 11.90 -5.33
C TYR A 69 7.00 12.21 -5.72
N PRO A 70 7.51 11.68 -6.84
CA PRO A 70 8.83 12.06 -7.36
C PRO A 70 8.98 13.56 -7.62
N TYR A 71 7.87 14.24 -7.89
CA TYR A 71 7.82 15.69 -8.17
C TYR A 71 7.36 16.55 -6.98
N THR A 72 7.17 15.96 -5.79
CA THR A 72 6.87 16.73 -4.57
C THR A 72 8.03 17.69 -4.28
N SER A 73 7.74 18.98 -4.16
CA SER A 73 8.77 20.01 -3.97
C SER A 73 9.45 19.90 -2.60
N ILE A 74 10.59 20.56 -2.45
CA ILE A 74 11.30 20.60 -1.17
C ILE A 74 10.45 21.29 -0.11
N GLU A 75 9.78 22.38 -0.48
CA GLU A 75 8.93 23.17 0.42
C GLU A 75 7.73 22.34 0.89
N GLU A 76 7.12 21.53 0.01
CA GLU A 76 6.03 20.61 0.39
C GLU A 76 6.54 19.53 1.35
N VAL A 77 7.71 18.95 1.10
CA VAL A 77 8.33 17.97 1.99
C VAL A 77 8.60 18.59 3.37
N GLU A 78 9.16 19.78 3.42
CA GLU A 78 9.41 20.49 4.68
C GLU A 78 8.09 20.79 5.43
N ALA A 79 7.05 21.21 4.71
CA ALA A 79 5.74 21.44 5.30
C ALA A 79 5.12 20.13 5.86
N MET A 80 5.26 19.00 5.14
CA MET A 80 4.85 17.69 5.66
C MET A 80 5.63 17.32 6.93
N MET A 81 6.93 17.56 6.97
CA MET A 81 7.77 17.28 8.15
C MET A 81 7.33 18.07 9.38
N GLN A 82 6.80 19.31 9.22
CA GLN A 82 6.25 20.09 10.32
C GLN A 82 4.97 19.50 10.92
N THR A 83 4.31 18.57 10.23
CA THR A 83 3.12 17.89 10.76
C THR A 83 3.45 16.71 11.67
N HIS A 84 4.71 16.29 11.77
CA HIS A 84 5.11 15.16 12.61
C HIS A 84 4.64 15.34 14.05
N ASN A 85 4.02 14.30 14.59
CA ASN A 85 3.43 14.31 15.92
C ASN A 85 2.17 15.20 16.10
N LEU A 86 1.66 15.87 15.05
CA LEU A 86 0.34 16.46 15.14
C LEU A 86 -0.72 15.36 15.31
N LYS A 87 -1.55 15.52 16.32
CA LYS A 87 -2.56 14.52 16.67
C LYS A 87 -3.75 15.13 17.40
N GLY A 88 -4.88 14.44 17.29
CA GLY A 88 -6.05 14.58 18.16
C GLY A 88 -6.20 13.35 19.06
N LEU A 89 -7.41 13.12 19.54
CA LEU A 89 -7.77 11.92 20.31
C LEU A 89 -7.83 10.67 19.42
N ARG A 90 -8.21 10.85 18.15
CA ARG A 90 -8.48 9.74 17.21
C ARG A 90 -7.71 9.83 15.90
N TRP A 91 -6.82 10.77 15.73
CA TRP A 91 -5.98 10.87 14.53
C TRP A 91 -4.55 11.25 14.88
N GLN A 92 -3.64 10.89 14.02
CA GLN A 92 -2.22 11.24 14.12
C GLN A 92 -1.63 11.37 12.71
N ALA A 93 -0.90 12.46 12.46
CA ALA A 93 -0.10 12.67 11.25
C ALA A 93 1.35 12.22 11.52
N ASP A 94 1.65 10.96 11.24
CA ASP A 94 2.92 10.32 11.63
C ASP A 94 3.47 9.41 10.51
N GLY A 95 2.85 9.43 9.36
CA GLY A 95 3.21 8.57 8.24
C GLY A 95 3.47 9.32 6.95
N VAL A 96 4.25 8.69 6.07
CA VAL A 96 4.42 9.06 4.67
C VAL A 96 4.21 7.85 3.79
N LYS A 97 3.66 8.06 2.59
CA LYS A 97 3.41 7.05 1.58
C LYS A 97 4.19 7.36 0.32
N PHE A 98 4.95 6.38 -0.14
CA PHE A 98 5.61 6.39 -1.44
C PHE A 98 4.99 5.34 -2.37
N MET A 99 5.10 5.56 -3.67
CA MET A 99 4.90 4.53 -4.69
C MET A 99 6.23 4.32 -5.42
N LEU A 100 6.80 3.11 -5.34
CA LEU A 100 8.06 2.82 -6.02
C LEU A 100 7.84 2.30 -7.43
N ASP A 101 6.73 1.60 -7.67
CA ASP A 101 6.32 1.09 -8.98
C ASP A 101 4.80 1.22 -9.19
N GLY A 102 4.30 0.64 -10.27
CA GLY A 102 2.87 0.55 -10.58
C GLY A 102 2.31 -0.85 -10.32
N VAL A 103 1.55 -1.39 -11.28
CA VAL A 103 0.85 -2.68 -11.19
C VAL A 103 1.26 -3.63 -12.33
N ILE A 104 1.19 -4.94 -12.09
CA ILE A 104 1.54 -5.97 -13.07
C ILE A 104 0.60 -5.91 -14.27
N ASP A 105 -0.69 -5.79 -14.04
CA ASP A 105 -1.73 -5.79 -15.09
C ASP A 105 -1.48 -4.82 -16.24
N THR A 106 -0.86 -3.69 -15.95
CA THR A 106 -0.53 -2.65 -16.96
C THR A 106 0.94 -2.63 -17.36
N GLY A 107 1.77 -3.56 -16.85
CA GLY A 107 3.20 -3.64 -17.12
C GLY A 107 4.01 -2.50 -16.51
N THR A 108 3.55 -1.95 -15.39
CA THR A 108 4.21 -0.85 -14.68
C THR A 108 4.77 -1.24 -13.32
N ALA A 109 4.54 -2.47 -12.86
CA ALA A 109 5.27 -3.03 -11.73
C ALA A 109 6.76 -3.21 -12.09
N TRP A 110 7.66 -2.97 -11.14
CA TRP A 110 9.10 -3.10 -11.38
C TRP A 110 9.58 -4.50 -11.01
N LEU A 111 9.88 -5.30 -12.04
CA LEU A 111 10.26 -6.70 -11.96
C LEU A 111 11.77 -6.90 -12.12
N GLU A 112 12.32 -8.01 -11.57
CA GLU A 112 13.72 -8.42 -11.80
C GLU A 112 13.96 -8.80 -13.25
N HIS A 113 12.97 -9.39 -13.90
CA HIS A 113 12.98 -9.73 -15.33
C HIS A 113 11.76 -9.12 -15.99
N PRO A 114 11.87 -8.64 -17.25
CA PRO A 114 10.74 -8.11 -17.99
C PRO A 114 9.57 -9.09 -17.98
N ASP A 115 8.35 -8.54 -18.01
CA ASP A 115 7.15 -9.36 -18.20
C ASP A 115 7.07 -9.98 -19.61
N SER A 116 6.07 -10.79 -19.88
CA SER A 116 5.85 -11.47 -21.17
C SER A 116 5.74 -10.53 -22.38
N GLN A 117 5.52 -9.23 -22.14
CA GLN A 117 5.41 -8.18 -23.17
C GLN A 117 6.66 -7.28 -23.22
N GLY A 118 7.70 -7.60 -22.44
CA GLY A 118 8.95 -6.83 -22.38
C GLY A 118 8.87 -5.56 -21.53
N ALA A 119 7.83 -5.40 -20.70
CA ALA A 119 7.64 -4.26 -19.80
C ALA A 119 8.02 -4.60 -18.34
N GLY A 120 7.80 -3.67 -17.43
CA GLY A 120 8.05 -3.87 -15.99
C GLY A 120 9.52 -3.73 -15.59
N THR A 121 10.30 -2.91 -16.29
CA THR A 121 11.76 -2.78 -16.07
C THR A 121 12.17 -1.51 -15.33
N GLU A 122 11.23 -0.59 -15.08
CA GLU A 122 11.53 0.74 -14.57
C GLU A 122 10.74 1.07 -13.29
N PRO A 123 11.37 1.72 -12.31
CA PRO A 123 10.65 2.25 -11.16
C PRO A 123 9.83 3.49 -11.53
N MET A 124 8.89 3.86 -10.69
CA MET A 124 8.12 5.11 -10.83
C MET A 124 8.98 6.36 -10.57
N TRP A 125 10.11 6.21 -9.89
CA TRP A 125 11.04 7.29 -9.58
C TRP A 125 12.14 7.35 -10.65
N PRO A 126 12.13 8.36 -11.53
CA PRO A 126 13.17 8.47 -12.58
C PRO A 126 14.58 8.55 -12.01
N GLU A 127 14.72 9.19 -10.85
CA GLU A 127 15.95 9.21 -10.06
C GLU A 127 15.73 8.44 -8.75
N LEU A 128 16.15 7.20 -8.72
CA LEU A 128 15.99 6.32 -7.55
C LEU A 128 16.70 6.87 -6.30
N SER A 129 17.84 7.57 -6.50
CA SER A 129 18.55 8.26 -5.43
C SER A 129 17.69 9.29 -4.70
N LEU A 130 16.75 9.93 -5.40
CA LEU A 130 15.81 10.87 -4.77
C LEU A 130 14.83 10.15 -3.84
N TYR A 131 14.33 8.95 -4.23
CA TYR A 131 13.52 8.13 -3.34
C TYR A 131 14.30 7.76 -2.07
N HIS A 132 15.56 7.29 -2.21
CA HIS A 132 16.43 6.97 -1.07
C HIS A 132 16.61 8.17 -0.14
N GLN A 133 16.90 9.34 -0.72
CA GLN A 133 17.05 10.58 0.03
C GLN A 133 15.78 10.95 0.80
N ARG A 134 14.61 10.89 0.14
CA ARG A 134 13.33 11.21 0.78
C ARG A 134 12.98 10.22 1.90
N ALA A 135 13.14 8.92 1.64
CA ALA A 135 12.94 7.90 2.66
C ALA A 135 13.82 8.15 3.89
N ARG A 136 15.10 8.48 3.68
CA ARG A 136 16.03 8.82 4.74
C ARG A 136 15.60 10.08 5.50
N GLN A 137 15.22 11.15 4.81
CA GLN A 137 14.77 12.41 5.43
C GLN A 137 13.57 12.19 6.35
N PHE A 138 12.53 11.48 5.88
CA PHE A 138 11.34 11.19 6.70
C PHE A 138 11.64 10.21 7.84
N HIS A 139 12.52 9.22 7.63
CA HIS A 139 12.97 8.33 8.69
C HIS A 139 13.66 9.11 9.81
N ASP A 140 14.62 9.97 9.48
CA ASP A 140 15.38 10.78 10.45
C ASP A 140 14.45 11.75 11.19
N ALA A 141 13.41 12.26 10.54
CA ALA A 141 12.36 13.05 11.17
C ALA A 141 11.38 12.26 12.03
N GLY A 142 11.49 10.92 12.08
CA GLY A 142 10.69 10.05 12.93
C GLY A 142 9.41 9.49 12.30
N PHE A 143 9.12 9.77 11.03
CA PHE A 143 7.94 9.27 10.35
C PHE A 143 7.95 7.75 10.13
N ARG A 144 6.76 7.17 10.10
CA ARG A 144 6.52 5.82 9.59
C ARG A 144 6.46 5.88 8.07
N ILE A 145 7.15 4.97 7.42
CA ILE A 145 7.20 4.92 5.96
C ILE A 145 6.37 3.73 5.49
N ALA A 146 5.44 3.98 4.57
CA ALA A 146 4.73 2.97 3.81
C ALA A 146 5.11 3.12 2.34
N THR A 147 5.62 2.06 1.70
CA THR A 147 5.99 2.09 0.28
C THR A 147 5.20 1.04 -0.49
N HIS A 148 4.46 1.47 -1.51
CA HIS A 148 3.87 0.60 -2.51
C HIS A 148 4.99 -0.05 -3.32
N ALA A 149 5.03 -1.37 -3.33
CA ALA A 149 5.92 -2.17 -4.14
C ALA A 149 5.21 -3.48 -4.51
N ILE A 150 4.92 -3.66 -5.78
CA ILE A 150 4.19 -4.81 -6.33
C ILE A 150 5.14 -5.81 -6.97
N GLY A 151 6.05 -5.33 -7.82
CA GLY A 151 7.05 -6.16 -8.47
C GLY A 151 8.16 -6.61 -7.52
N ASP A 152 8.71 -7.79 -7.76
CA ASP A 152 9.75 -8.41 -6.94
C ASP A 152 11.03 -7.55 -6.85
N ARG A 153 11.39 -6.84 -7.91
CA ARG A 153 12.49 -5.87 -7.90
C ARG A 153 12.18 -4.68 -7.00
N ALA A 154 10.95 -4.14 -7.08
CA ALA A 154 10.54 -3.02 -6.24
C ALA A 154 10.54 -3.42 -4.76
N VAL A 155 10.00 -4.60 -4.42
CA VAL A 155 10.00 -5.11 -3.03
C VAL A 155 11.43 -5.24 -2.51
N ARG A 156 12.35 -5.82 -3.30
CA ARG A 156 13.75 -5.95 -2.91
C ARG A 156 14.41 -4.59 -2.68
N GLU A 157 14.19 -3.64 -3.58
CA GLU A 157 14.75 -2.28 -3.46
C GLU A 157 14.26 -1.57 -2.20
N VAL A 158 12.98 -1.66 -1.85
CA VAL A 158 12.46 -1.07 -0.61
C VAL A 158 13.13 -1.71 0.61
N LEU A 159 13.32 -3.03 0.61
CA LEU A 159 14.04 -3.71 1.69
C LEU A 159 15.50 -3.25 1.78
N ASP A 160 16.19 -3.05 0.64
CA ASP A 160 17.55 -2.52 0.59
C ASP A 160 17.62 -1.11 1.21
N VAL A 161 16.68 -0.24 0.83
CA VAL A 161 16.57 1.11 1.42
C VAL A 161 16.34 1.05 2.92
N TYR A 162 15.39 0.25 3.39
CA TYR A 162 15.07 0.17 4.82
C TYR A 162 16.19 -0.45 5.64
N GLU A 163 16.95 -1.39 5.09
CA GLU A 163 18.15 -1.95 5.71
C GLU A 163 19.25 -0.89 5.89
N GLY A 164 19.41 0.00 4.91
CA GLY A 164 20.39 1.09 4.93
C GLY A 164 20.01 2.29 5.82
N LEU A 165 18.79 2.33 6.38
CA LEU A 165 18.39 3.42 7.29
C LEU A 165 19.07 3.28 8.65
N PRO A 166 19.39 4.37 9.37
CA PRO A 166 19.95 4.33 10.70
C PRO A 166 19.07 3.58 11.69
N GLY A 167 19.56 2.48 12.25
CA GLY A 167 18.76 1.61 13.11
C GLY A 167 17.74 0.75 12.35
N GLY A 168 17.79 0.75 11.02
CA GLY A 168 16.89 -0.01 10.15
C GLY A 168 15.43 0.43 10.24
N SER A 169 14.51 -0.41 9.80
CA SER A 169 13.05 -0.16 9.90
C SER A 169 12.57 0.04 11.34
N ASN A 170 13.22 -0.59 12.30
CA ASN A 170 12.84 -0.62 13.71
C ASN A 170 11.36 -0.96 13.97
N GLY A 171 10.76 -1.78 13.11
CA GLY A 171 9.37 -2.22 13.19
C GLY A 171 8.32 -1.14 12.84
N ARG A 172 8.75 0.01 12.30
CA ARG A 172 7.84 1.12 11.98
C ARG A 172 7.51 1.24 10.50
N HIS A 173 8.36 0.70 9.61
CA HIS A 173 8.18 0.81 8.16
C HIS A 173 7.47 -0.41 7.60
N ARG A 174 6.76 -0.21 6.51
CA ARG A 174 5.97 -1.25 5.87
C ARG A 174 6.05 -1.18 4.35
N ILE A 175 5.84 -2.31 3.71
CA ILE A 175 5.71 -2.44 2.27
C ILE A 175 4.27 -2.84 1.98
N GLU A 176 3.64 -2.11 1.07
CA GLU A 176 2.28 -2.37 0.61
C GLU A 176 2.27 -3.28 -0.60
N HIS A 177 1.28 -4.14 -0.69
CA HIS A 177 0.93 -5.05 -1.79
C HIS A 177 1.78 -6.31 -1.84
N ILE A 178 3.05 -6.26 -2.24
CA ILE A 178 3.98 -7.40 -2.30
C ILE A 178 3.34 -8.53 -3.14
N GLU A 179 2.91 -8.19 -4.37
CA GLU A 179 2.16 -9.15 -5.17
C GLU A 179 3.04 -10.26 -5.73
N THR A 180 4.33 -10.01 -5.95
CA THR A 180 5.28 -11.06 -6.29
C THR A 180 6.56 -10.91 -5.48
N SER A 181 7.06 -12.02 -4.92
CA SER A 181 8.26 -12.00 -4.09
C SER A 181 8.88 -13.40 -3.96
N PRO A 182 10.15 -13.59 -4.40
CA PRO A 182 10.87 -14.86 -4.28
C PRO A 182 11.31 -15.13 -2.83
N ASP A 183 11.69 -16.39 -2.54
CA ASP A 183 12.04 -16.87 -1.19
C ASP A 183 13.10 -16.02 -0.50
N HIS A 184 14.17 -15.67 -1.22
CA HIS A 184 15.27 -14.89 -0.65
C HIS A 184 14.85 -13.48 -0.23
N THR A 185 13.85 -12.88 -0.89
CA THR A 185 13.26 -11.59 -0.54
C THR A 185 12.34 -11.74 0.67
N ILE A 186 11.47 -12.77 0.67
CA ILE A 186 10.57 -13.09 1.79
C ILE A 186 11.37 -13.28 3.10
N ALA A 187 12.50 -13.98 3.06
CA ALA A 187 13.33 -14.24 4.24
C ALA A 187 13.86 -12.96 4.93
N ARG A 188 13.89 -11.83 4.23
CA ARG A 188 14.41 -10.55 4.76
C ARG A 188 13.41 -9.77 5.64
N PHE A 189 12.11 -9.99 5.50
CA PHE A 189 11.10 -9.23 6.26
C PHE A 189 11.29 -9.35 7.78
N LYS A 190 11.50 -10.57 8.28
CA LYS A 190 11.66 -10.82 9.72
C LYS A 190 12.90 -10.15 10.32
N PRO A 191 14.14 -10.39 9.81
CA PRO A 191 15.33 -9.78 10.39
C PRO A 191 15.33 -8.25 10.26
N LEU A 192 14.79 -7.70 9.19
CA LEU A 192 14.69 -6.25 8.99
C LEU A 192 13.52 -5.62 9.77
N LYS A 193 12.67 -6.41 10.40
CA LYS A 193 11.47 -5.96 11.11
C LYS A 193 10.57 -5.07 10.26
N VAL A 194 10.47 -5.39 8.96
CA VAL A 194 9.58 -4.69 8.02
C VAL A 194 8.22 -5.37 8.05
N THR A 195 7.16 -4.57 8.13
CA THR A 195 5.79 -5.09 8.09
C THR A 195 5.38 -5.32 6.64
N ALA A 196 4.91 -6.53 6.33
CA ALA A 196 4.26 -6.84 5.06
C ALA A 196 2.77 -6.46 5.16
N SER A 197 2.34 -5.49 4.36
CA SER A 197 0.96 -5.04 4.31
C SER A 197 0.34 -5.45 3.00
N MET A 198 -0.51 -6.47 3.04
CA MET A 198 -1.02 -7.11 1.84
C MET A 198 -2.53 -6.97 1.71
N GLN A 199 -3.03 -7.08 0.49
CA GLN A 199 -4.46 -6.93 0.17
C GLN A 199 -5.00 -8.22 -0.45
N PRO A 200 -5.30 -9.26 0.34
CA PRO A 200 -5.75 -10.55 -0.19
C PRO A 200 -7.01 -10.44 -1.04
N VAL A 201 -7.84 -9.43 -0.79
CA VAL A 201 -9.07 -9.19 -1.55
C VAL A 201 -8.80 -8.88 -3.04
N HIS A 202 -7.57 -8.48 -3.39
CA HIS A 202 -7.17 -8.22 -4.78
C HIS A 202 -7.10 -9.48 -5.64
N VAL A 203 -7.02 -10.69 -5.06
CA VAL A 203 -7.13 -11.96 -5.81
C VAL A 203 -8.47 -12.10 -6.54
N ARG A 204 -9.45 -11.24 -6.28
CA ARG A 204 -10.74 -11.20 -6.97
C ARG A 204 -10.64 -10.87 -8.46
N TRP A 205 -9.53 -10.27 -8.88
CA TRP A 205 -9.28 -9.96 -10.30
C TRP A 205 -8.53 -11.05 -11.04
N LEU A 206 -8.08 -12.09 -10.33
CA LEU A 206 -7.46 -13.25 -10.94
C LEU A 206 -8.51 -14.22 -11.43
N GLU A 207 -8.31 -14.75 -12.64
CA GLU A 207 -9.19 -15.77 -13.22
C GLU A 207 -8.64 -17.16 -12.95
N TYR A 208 -9.54 -18.14 -12.77
CA TYR A 208 -9.14 -19.52 -12.46
C TYR A 208 -8.30 -20.16 -13.58
N ASP A 209 -8.60 -19.82 -14.83
CA ASP A 209 -7.88 -20.30 -16.02
C ASP A 209 -6.64 -19.47 -16.37
N LEU A 210 -6.27 -18.50 -15.51
CA LEU A 210 -5.13 -17.60 -15.68
C LEU A 210 -5.26 -16.70 -16.93
N SER A 211 -6.47 -16.40 -17.39
CA SER A 211 -6.74 -15.53 -18.52
C SER A 211 -6.69 -14.03 -18.16
N ASP A 212 -6.57 -13.72 -16.88
CA ASP A 212 -6.47 -12.35 -16.39
C ASP A 212 -5.14 -11.67 -16.77
N PRO A 213 -5.11 -10.33 -16.85
CA PRO A 213 -3.91 -9.59 -17.25
C PRO A 213 -2.69 -9.83 -16.35
N TRP A 214 -2.89 -10.01 -15.05
CA TRP A 214 -1.80 -10.28 -14.10
C TRP A 214 -1.10 -11.61 -14.46
N SER A 215 -1.88 -12.68 -14.60
CA SER A 215 -1.38 -14.03 -14.92
C SER A 215 -0.76 -14.11 -16.32
N GLN A 216 -1.31 -13.36 -17.29
CA GLN A 216 -0.81 -13.35 -18.67
C GLN A 216 0.52 -12.60 -18.84
N ARG A 217 0.84 -11.69 -17.94
CA ARG A 217 2.08 -10.93 -17.99
C ARG A 217 3.26 -11.64 -17.36
N LEU A 218 3.03 -12.54 -16.45
CA LEU A 218 4.08 -13.22 -15.69
C LEU A 218 4.36 -14.62 -16.26
N ASP A 219 5.62 -15.06 -16.21
CA ASP A 219 5.95 -16.44 -16.48
C ASP A 219 5.54 -17.36 -15.32
N ALA A 220 5.68 -18.69 -15.51
CA ALA A 220 5.27 -19.65 -14.51
C ALA A 220 6.05 -19.52 -13.17
N THR A 221 7.30 -19.09 -13.22
CA THR A 221 8.12 -18.86 -12.03
C THR A 221 7.66 -17.62 -11.30
N GLN A 222 7.50 -16.52 -12.00
CA GLN A 222 6.97 -15.26 -11.44
C GLN A 222 5.58 -15.46 -10.85
N CYS A 223 4.67 -16.16 -11.53
CA CYS A 223 3.35 -16.52 -11.01
C CYS A 223 3.42 -17.33 -9.71
N SER A 224 4.40 -18.25 -9.59
CA SER A 224 4.58 -19.04 -8.37
C SER A 224 5.02 -18.21 -7.16
N HIS A 225 5.54 -17.01 -7.38
CA HIS A 225 5.91 -16.05 -6.35
C HIS A 225 4.77 -15.11 -5.96
N GLY A 226 3.56 -15.32 -6.50
CA GLY A 226 2.42 -14.42 -6.31
C GLY A 226 1.71 -14.58 -4.96
N TRP A 227 1.33 -13.47 -4.34
CA TRP A 227 0.42 -13.40 -3.19
C TRP A 227 0.83 -14.26 -1.99
N ARG A 228 2.09 -14.25 -1.61
CA ARG A 228 2.72 -15.17 -0.66
C ARG A 228 2.63 -14.71 0.80
N SER A 229 1.49 -14.21 1.23
CA SER A 229 1.28 -13.71 2.61
C SER A 229 1.52 -14.80 3.67
N GLY A 230 1.10 -16.04 3.41
CA GLY A 230 1.32 -17.17 4.31
C GLY A 230 2.80 -17.53 4.46
N ASP A 231 3.57 -17.48 3.35
CA ASP A 231 5.00 -17.76 3.41
C ASP A 231 5.75 -16.67 4.19
N ILE A 232 5.39 -15.39 3.99
CA ILE A 232 5.96 -14.28 4.76
C ILE A 232 5.63 -14.45 6.26
N MET A 233 4.37 -14.77 6.59
CA MET A 233 3.95 -15.01 7.98
C MET A 233 4.70 -16.18 8.60
N SER A 234 4.97 -17.24 7.83
CA SER A 234 5.70 -18.44 8.30
C SER A 234 7.15 -18.15 8.68
N THR A 235 7.74 -17.06 8.18
CA THR A 235 9.06 -16.60 8.64
C THR A 235 9.01 -15.97 10.04
N GLY A 236 7.82 -15.69 10.55
CA GLY A 236 7.60 -14.93 11.78
C GLY A 236 7.69 -13.41 11.58
N ALA A 237 7.62 -12.92 10.34
CA ALA A 237 7.45 -11.51 10.05
C ALA A 237 6.02 -11.04 10.35
N LEU A 238 5.86 -9.76 10.65
CA LEU A 238 4.54 -9.17 10.84
C LEU A 238 3.86 -8.98 9.48
N VAL A 239 2.71 -9.64 9.31
CA VAL A 239 1.83 -9.47 8.16
C VAL A 239 0.56 -8.79 8.63
N VAL A 240 0.14 -7.73 7.94
CA VAL A 240 -1.14 -7.06 8.16
C VAL A 240 -1.93 -7.07 6.86
N LEU A 241 -3.26 -7.13 6.97
CA LEU A 241 -4.13 -7.22 5.83
C LEU A 241 -4.98 -5.96 5.71
N GLY A 242 -5.18 -5.50 4.49
CA GLY A 242 -6.02 -4.34 4.16
C GLY A 242 -6.81 -4.56 2.89
N SER A 243 -7.58 -3.55 2.48
CA SER A 243 -8.39 -3.59 1.26
C SER A 243 -7.87 -2.66 0.17
N ASP A 244 -7.08 -1.66 0.54
CA ASP A 244 -6.71 -0.57 -0.36
C ASP A 244 -7.95 0.17 -0.93
N TRP A 245 -9.00 0.29 -0.09
CA TRP A 245 -10.22 1.00 -0.52
C TRP A 245 -9.89 2.44 -0.95
N PRO A 246 -10.43 2.92 -2.08
CA PRO A 246 -11.57 2.39 -2.86
C PRO A 246 -11.20 1.38 -3.96
N VAL A 247 -9.95 0.96 -4.09
CA VAL A 247 -9.50 -0.01 -5.10
C VAL A 247 -10.27 -1.33 -4.96
N ALA A 248 -10.41 -1.83 -3.73
CA ALA A 248 -11.25 -3.00 -3.42
C ALA A 248 -12.25 -2.69 -2.29
N PRO A 249 -13.29 -3.51 -2.10
CA PRO A 249 -14.24 -3.34 -1.00
C PRO A 249 -13.56 -3.36 0.36
N PHE A 250 -13.94 -2.46 1.26
CA PHE A 250 -13.35 -2.33 2.60
C PHE A 250 -13.88 -3.32 3.64
N ASP A 251 -14.92 -4.12 3.34
CA ASP A 251 -15.43 -5.10 4.29
C ASP A 251 -14.34 -6.13 4.64
N PRO A 252 -13.83 -6.17 5.88
CA PRO A 252 -12.69 -7.00 6.24
C PRO A 252 -12.98 -8.51 6.10
N ARG A 253 -14.26 -8.91 6.13
CA ARG A 253 -14.67 -10.32 5.96
C ARG A 253 -14.31 -10.85 4.57
N MET A 254 -14.40 -10.01 3.53
CA MET A 254 -13.97 -10.36 2.17
C MET A 254 -12.47 -10.62 2.09
N GLY A 255 -11.68 -9.74 2.71
CA GLY A 255 -10.22 -9.89 2.80
C GLY A 255 -9.82 -11.13 3.60
N MET A 256 -10.48 -11.39 4.74
CA MET A 256 -10.24 -12.59 5.55
C MET A 256 -10.56 -13.88 4.80
N PHE A 257 -11.69 -13.91 4.06
CA PHE A 257 -12.02 -15.03 3.21
C PHE A 257 -10.97 -15.25 2.11
N ALA A 258 -10.62 -14.19 1.40
CA ALA A 258 -9.64 -14.26 0.33
C ALA A 258 -8.25 -14.70 0.83
N ALA A 259 -7.85 -14.24 2.01
CA ALA A 259 -6.59 -14.65 2.65
C ALA A 259 -6.54 -16.17 2.90
N GLN A 260 -7.63 -16.75 3.36
CA GLN A 260 -7.71 -18.19 3.67
C GLN A 260 -7.93 -19.04 2.43
N MET A 261 -8.82 -18.62 1.54
CA MET A 261 -9.31 -19.44 0.43
C MET A 261 -8.58 -19.18 -0.89
N ARG A 262 -7.76 -18.12 -0.97
CA ARG A 262 -7.04 -17.69 -2.18
C ARG A 262 -7.96 -17.46 -3.40
N ARG A 263 -9.19 -17.03 -3.18
CA ARG A 263 -10.16 -16.66 -4.18
C ARG A 263 -11.18 -15.66 -3.64
N ALA A 264 -11.92 -15.00 -4.51
CA ALA A 264 -13.04 -14.17 -4.10
C ALA A 264 -14.21 -15.05 -3.58
N HIS A 265 -15.05 -14.47 -2.71
CA HIS A 265 -16.17 -15.17 -2.09
C HIS A 265 -17.36 -15.34 -3.04
N ASP A 266 -17.42 -14.53 -4.09
CA ASP A 266 -18.53 -14.43 -5.06
C ASP A 266 -18.21 -15.09 -6.42
N VAL A 267 -17.16 -15.91 -6.49
CA VAL A 267 -16.83 -16.68 -7.69
C VAL A 267 -17.47 -18.08 -7.68
N SER A 268 -17.71 -18.62 -8.87
CA SER A 268 -18.45 -19.87 -9.07
C SER A 268 -17.61 -21.15 -9.03
N TYR A 269 -16.29 -21.05 -8.84
CA TYR A 269 -15.40 -22.22 -8.78
C TYR A 269 -14.94 -22.52 -7.36
N ASP A 270 -14.65 -23.81 -7.09
CA ASP A 270 -14.12 -24.28 -5.82
C ASP A 270 -12.62 -24.51 -5.91
N GLY A 271 -11.87 -23.80 -5.07
CA GLY A 271 -10.41 -23.90 -5.02
C GLY A 271 -9.71 -22.56 -5.10
N PRO A 272 -8.41 -22.54 -4.82
CA PRO A 272 -7.61 -21.31 -4.91
C PRO A 272 -7.31 -20.97 -6.36
N VAL A 273 -7.20 -19.67 -6.66
CA VAL A 273 -6.70 -19.18 -7.94
C VAL A 273 -5.18 -19.49 -8.02
N GLY A 274 -4.78 -20.04 -9.16
CA GLY A 274 -3.39 -20.45 -9.38
C GLY A 274 -2.97 -21.63 -8.51
N LYS A 275 -1.70 -21.97 -8.55
CA LYS A 275 -1.11 -23.11 -7.81
C LYS A 275 -0.54 -22.73 -6.43
N THR A 276 -0.67 -21.48 -6.01
CA THR A 276 -0.11 -20.97 -4.75
C THR A 276 -0.98 -21.36 -3.56
N ARG A 277 -0.36 -21.57 -2.42
CA ARG A 277 -1.04 -22.03 -1.21
C ARG A 277 -2.01 -20.99 -0.66
N ALA A 278 -3.10 -21.46 -0.06
CA ALA A 278 -3.88 -20.67 0.89
C ALA A 278 -2.98 -20.20 2.07
N LEU A 279 -3.40 -19.18 2.79
CA LEU A 279 -2.72 -18.76 4.01
C LEU A 279 -2.69 -19.87 5.05
#